data_ff53153d748dedafb892c3d663c790ac
#
_entry.id   ff53153d748dedafb892c3d663c790ac
#
_cell.length_a   1.000
_cell.length_b   1.000
_cell.length_c   1.000
_cell.angle_alpha   90.00
_cell.angle_beta   90.00
_cell.angle_gamma   90.00
#
_symmetry.space_group_name_H-M   'P 1'
#
loop_
_entity.id
_entity.type
_entity.pdbx_description
1 polymer ?
#
loop_
_entity_poly.entity_id
_entity_poly.type
_entity_poly.pdbx_seq_one_letter_code
_entity_poly.pdbx_strand_id
1 'polypeptide(L)'
;GTRPNREFSISFDVDVLALYEEFDRVERVYFGLETVNEKKTQQMKVAYELAAISKIPDHMPYQPSYRHLTMLLQIYDFDIDKVIGYFESQLKSDFDKNRLRTRAACAANWIKKYAPEDFKFTVQETCQVTVPEEGKKILHELAAKLEEREWTDKELHEEMYVLCTNHEYPSKDFFKLAYNVLVNKDKGPRLASFILEIGKGNVAALFTSV
;
A
#
# COMPACT_ATOMS: atom_id res chain seq x y z
N GLY A 1 21.31 19.62 -4.12
CA GLY A 1 22.40 19.54 -5.08
C GLY A 1 23.50 18.61 -4.60
N THR A 2 23.85 17.63 -5.41
CA THR A 2 24.99 16.76 -5.20
C THR A 2 26.26 17.61 -5.26
N ARG A 3 27.20 17.38 -4.33
CA ARG A 3 28.53 18.00 -4.42
C ARG A 3 29.24 17.45 -5.66
N PRO A 4 29.98 18.30 -6.44
CA PRO A 4 30.83 17.82 -7.51
C PRO A 4 31.78 16.73 -6.93
N ASN A 5 31.94 15.62 -7.61
CA ASN A 5 32.74 14.45 -7.21
C ASN A 5 32.13 13.50 -6.16
N ARG A 6 30.83 13.51 -5.93
CA ARG A 6 30.14 12.42 -5.22
C ARG A 6 29.44 11.51 -6.22
N GLU A 7 29.79 10.23 -6.19
CA GLU A 7 29.01 9.22 -6.88
C GLU A 7 27.60 9.18 -6.28
N PHE A 8 26.60 9.13 -7.14
CA PHE A 8 25.22 8.95 -6.75
C PHE A 8 24.74 7.65 -7.39
N SER A 9 24.39 6.67 -6.57
CA SER A 9 23.82 5.42 -7.03
C SER A 9 22.38 5.28 -6.56
N ILE A 10 21.53 4.73 -7.40
CA ILE A 10 20.14 4.38 -7.09
C ILE A 10 20.00 2.88 -7.27
N SER A 11 19.53 2.21 -6.23
CA SER A 11 19.17 0.80 -6.30
C SER A 11 17.72 0.67 -6.75
N PHE A 12 17.49 -0.03 -7.86
CA PHE A 12 16.14 -0.21 -8.41
C PHE A 12 15.27 -1.17 -7.58
N ASP A 13 15.83 -1.91 -6.66
CA ASP A 13 15.10 -2.81 -5.76
C ASP A 13 14.58 -2.11 -4.50
N VAL A 14 15.37 -1.26 -3.85
CA VAL A 14 15.06 -0.68 -2.53
C VAL A 14 14.79 0.83 -2.56
N ASP A 15 15.44 1.59 -3.45
CA ASP A 15 15.35 3.06 -3.43
C ASP A 15 14.12 3.62 -4.16
N VAL A 16 13.46 2.83 -5.00
CA VAL A 16 12.34 3.31 -5.84
C VAL A 16 11.18 3.85 -5.00
N LEU A 17 10.82 3.17 -3.90
CA LEU A 17 9.77 3.67 -3.00
C LEU A 17 10.14 5.03 -2.42
N ALA A 18 11.36 5.19 -1.93
CA ALA A 18 11.84 6.45 -1.36
C ALA A 18 11.90 7.57 -2.39
N LEU A 19 12.29 7.26 -3.64
CA LEU A 19 12.30 8.23 -4.74
C LEU A 19 10.90 8.73 -5.07
N TYR A 20 9.90 7.85 -5.12
CA TYR A 20 8.51 8.26 -5.34
C TYR A 20 7.96 9.07 -4.17
N GLU A 21 8.25 8.68 -2.92
CA GLU A 21 7.84 9.43 -1.73
C GLU A 21 8.47 10.83 -1.70
N GLU A 22 9.75 10.97 -2.08
CA GLU A 22 10.42 12.27 -2.16
C GLU A 22 9.85 13.12 -3.31
N PHE A 23 9.61 12.53 -4.49
CA PHE A 23 8.96 13.24 -5.60
C PHE A 23 7.56 13.74 -5.19
N ASP A 24 6.76 12.89 -4.59
CA ASP A 24 5.43 13.20 -4.10
C ASP A 24 5.46 14.35 -3.08
N ARG A 25 6.46 14.35 -2.22
CA ARG A 25 6.69 15.42 -1.26
C ARG A 25 7.07 16.75 -1.94
N VAL A 26 7.99 16.69 -2.89
CA VAL A 26 8.42 17.88 -3.67
C VAL A 26 7.21 18.49 -4.37
N GLU A 27 6.34 17.67 -4.96
CA GLU A 27 5.12 18.11 -5.62
C GLU A 27 4.15 18.78 -4.64
N ARG A 28 3.90 18.19 -3.45
CA ARG A 28 3.06 18.81 -2.41
C ARG A 28 3.61 20.17 -1.95
N VAL A 29 4.94 20.29 -1.80
CA VAL A 29 5.59 21.55 -1.45
C VAL A 29 5.44 22.57 -2.57
N TYR A 30 5.56 22.16 -3.84
CA TYR A 30 5.37 23.04 -5.01
C TYR A 30 3.98 23.66 -5.01
N PHE A 31 2.94 22.86 -4.79
CA PHE A 31 1.54 23.31 -4.76
C PHE A 31 1.11 23.89 -3.40
N GLY A 32 2.01 24.02 -2.41
CA GLY A 32 1.72 24.64 -1.12
C GLY A 32 0.91 23.76 -0.16
N LEU A 33 0.83 22.47 -0.41
CA LEU A 33 0.11 21.49 0.44
C LEU A 33 0.99 20.90 1.56
N GLU A 34 2.29 21.10 1.48
CA GLU A 34 3.25 20.74 2.52
C GLU A 34 4.20 21.91 2.78
N THR A 35 4.52 22.15 4.06
CA THR A 35 5.37 23.27 4.46
C THR A 35 6.74 22.74 4.92
N VAL A 36 7.79 23.35 4.42
CA VAL A 36 9.19 23.18 4.85
C VAL A 36 9.81 24.57 5.07
N ASN A 37 11.05 24.64 5.53
CA ASN A 37 11.70 25.95 5.66
C ASN A 37 11.85 26.65 4.29
N GLU A 38 11.89 27.98 4.29
CA GLU A 38 11.86 28.83 3.08
C GLU A 38 12.93 28.44 2.04
N LYS A 39 14.18 28.26 2.51
CA LYS A 39 15.29 27.85 1.63
C LYS A 39 15.03 26.51 0.95
N LYS A 40 14.50 25.52 1.68
CA LYS A 40 14.18 24.19 1.15
C LYS A 40 12.97 24.27 0.21
N THR A 41 11.96 25.09 0.55
CA THR A 41 10.81 25.34 -0.32
C THR A 41 11.24 25.85 -1.69
N GLN A 42 12.11 26.87 -1.73
CA GLN A 42 12.60 27.41 -3.00
C GLN A 42 13.40 26.38 -3.82
N GLN A 43 14.27 25.62 -3.15
CA GLN A 43 15.02 24.55 -3.82
C GLN A 43 14.11 23.48 -4.41
N MET A 44 13.09 23.06 -3.67
CA MET A 44 12.14 22.02 -4.11
C MET A 44 11.28 22.52 -5.29
N LYS A 45 10.82 23.78 -5.26
CA LYS A 45 10.06 24.38 -6.35
C LYS A 45 10.86 24.40 -7.65
N VAL A 46 12.09 24.92 -7.59
CA VAL A 46 12.99 24.93 -8.75
C VAL A 46 13.29 23.51 -9.26
N ALA A 47 13.52 22.56 -8.35
CA ALA A 47 13.75 21.16 -8.73
C ALA A 47 12.53 20.54 -9.44
N TYR A 48 11.31 20.84 -8.96
CA TYR A 48 10.08 20.37 -9.59
C TYR A 48 9.89 20.95 -11.00
N GLU A 49 10.12 22.25 -11.16
CA GLU A 49 10.05 22.94 -12.47
C GLU A 49 11.05 22.38 -13.48
N LEU A 50 12.30 22.14 -13.03
CA LEU A 50 13.35 21.56 -13.87
C LEU A 50 13.10 20.07 -14.23
N ALA A 51 12.41 19.34 -13.37
CA ALA A 51 12.06 17.93 -13.60
C ALA A 51 10.81 17.76 -14.48
N ALA A 52 10.04 18.83 -14.68
CA ALA A 52 8.81 18.77 -15.48
C ALA A 52 9.14 18.57 -16.97
N ILE A 53 8.64 17.46 -17.53
CA ILE A 53 8.79 17.15 -18.97
C ILE A 53 7.63 17.67 -19.82
N SER A 54 6.61 18.23 -19.17
CA SER A 54 5.42 18.82 -19.81
C SER A 54 4.98 20.05 -19.02
N LYS A 55 3.95 20.77 -19.52
CA LYS A 55 3.37 21.89 -18.78
C LYS A 55 2.90 21.42 -17.40
N ILE A 56 3.36 22.12 -16.37
CA ILE A 56 2.90 21.90 -15.00
C ILE A 56 1.42 22.31 -14.93
N PRO A 57 0.53 21.49 -14.35
CA PRO A 57 -0.89 21.82 -14.21
C PRO A 57 -1.09 22.96 -13.21
N ASP A 58 -2.22 23.67 -13.33
CA ASP A 58 -2.55 24.79 -12.44
C ASP A 58 -2.92 24.35 -11.02
N HIS A 59 -3.27 23.06 -10.85
CA HIS A 59 -3.61 22.46 -9.56
C HIS A 59 -2.86 21.15 -9.37
N MET A 60 -2.61 20.80 -8.10
CA MET A 60 -1.99 19.52 -7.78
C MET A 60 -2.87 18.37 -8.29
N PRO A 61 -2.32 17.48 -9.13
CA PRO A 61 -3.02 16.30 -9.57
C PRO A 61 -3.27 15.33 -8.40
N TYR A 62 -4.26 14.45 -8.56
CA TYR A 62 -4.49 13.41 -7.58
C TYR A 62 -3.24 12.53 -7.40
N GLN A 63 -2.82 12.37 -6.15
CA GLN A 63 -1.58 11.71 -5.78
C GLN A 63 -1.85 10.69 -4.65
N PRO A 64 -2.22 9.44 -4.95
CA PRO A 64 -2.28 8.40 -3.93
C PRO A 64 -0.87 8.05 -3.45
N SER A 65 -0.76 7.64 -2.18
CA SER A 65 0.50 7.09 -1.66
C SER A 65 1.02 5.97 -2.58
N TYR A 66 2.31 6.02 -2.92
CA TYR A 66 2.90 5.00 -3.79
C TYR A 66 2.86 3.61 -3.16
N ARG A 67 3.00 3.51 -1.82
CA ARG A 67 2.85 2.24 -1.09
C ARG A 67 1.43 1.68 -1.20
N HIS A 68 0.42 2.53 -1.11
CA HIS A 68 -0.98 2.13 -1.28
C HIS A 68 -1.23 1.66 -2.72
N LEU A 69 -0.75 2.42 -3.70
CA LEU A 69 -0.86 2.05 -5.12
C LEU A 69 -0.22 0.68 -5.41
N THR A 70 0.98 0.44 -4.90
CA THR A 70 1.67 -0.85 -5.09
C THR A 70 1.00 -2.01 -4.37
N MET A 71 0.33 -1.76 -3.25
CA MET A 71 -0.48 -2.76 -2.54
C MET A 71 -1.72 -3.12 -3.36
N LEU A 72 -2.49 -2.13 -3.82
CA LEU A 72 -3.69 -2.37 -4.62
C LEU A 72 -3.38 -3.09 -5.95
N LEU A 73 -2.27 -2.74 -6.61
CA LEU A 73 -1.83 -3.45 -7.82
C LEU A 73 -1.64 -4.95 -7.58
N GLN A 74 -1.12 -5.34 -6.44
CA GLN A 74 -0.92 -6.75 -6.10
C GLN A 74 -2.23 -7.43 -5.65
N ILE A 75 -3.11 -6.71 -4.94
CA ILE A 75 -4.44 -7.21 -4.55
C ILE A 75 -5.30 -7.48 -5.80
N TYR A 76 -5.25 -6.58 -6.79
CA TYR A 76 -6.04 -6.71 -8.04
C TYR A 76 -5.29 -7.42 -9.17
N ASP A 77 -4.26 -8.22 -8.85
CA ASP A 77 -3.46 -8.98 -9.84
C ASP A 77 -2.98 -8.12 -11.02
N PHE A 78 -2.53 -6.90 -10.73
CA PHE A 78 -2.03 -5.93 -11.71
C PHE A 78 -3.07 -5.46 -12.75
N ASP A 79 -4.36 -5.62 -12.46
CA ASP A 79 -5.45 -5.03 -13.24
C ASP A 79 -5.51 -3.51 -12.98
N ILE A 80 -4.88 -2.75 -13.90
CA ILE A 80 -4.78 -1.29 -13.77
C ILE A 80 -6.15 -0.64 -13.82
N ASP A 81 -7.12 -1.19 -14.57
CA ASP A 81 -8.45 -0.59 -14.68
C ASP A 81 -9.23 -0.72 -13.37
N LYS A 82 -9.11 -1.85 -12.67
CA LYS A 82 -9.65 -2.01 -11.31
C LYS A 82 -9.01 -1.03 -10.32
N VAL A 83 -7.69 -0.85 -10.38
CA VAL A 83 -6.99 0.11 -9.52
C VAL A 83 -7.44 1.55 -9.81
N ILE A 84 -7.63 1.94 -11.08
CA ILE A 84 -8.18 3.25 -11.43
C ILE A 84 -9.62 3.39 -10.92
N GLY A 85 -10.46 2.35 -11.08
CA GLY A 85 -11.84 2.32 -10.56
C GLY A 85 -11.91 2.50 -9.05
N TYR A 86 -10.96 1.94 -8.29
CA TYR A 86 -10.86 2.16 -6.84
C TYR A 86 -10.74 3.64 -6.48
N PHE A 87 -9.99 4.41 -7.26
CA PHE A 87 -9.77 5.84 -7.03
C PHE A 87 -10.74 6.76 -7.78
N GLU A 88 -11.72 6.24 -8.53
CA GLU A 88 -12.57 7.04 -9.43
C GLU A 88 -13.23 8.23 -8.73
N SER A 89 -13.70 8.05 -7.48
CA SER A 89 -14.34 9.14 -6.70
C SER A 89 -13.39 10.29 -6.32
N GLN A 90 -12.07 10.08 -6.36
CA GLN A 90 -11.06 11.09 -6.05
C GLN A 90 -10.48 11.75 -7.31
N LEU A 91 -10.70 11.18 -8.50
CA LEU A 91 -10.19 11.71 -9.75
C LEU A 91 -11.10 12.86 -10.23
N LYS A 92 -10.53 14.05 -10.43
CA LYS A 92 -11.27 15.27 -10.78
C LYS A 92 -11.20 15.59 -12.27
N SER A 93 -10.32 14.92 -13.01
CA SER A 93 -10.05 15.23 -14.42
C SER A 93 -9.49 14.04 -15.17
N ASP A 94 -9.59 14.06 -16.50
CA ASP A 94 -8.90 13.10 -17.36
C ASP A 94 -7.37 13.15 -17.20
N PHE A 95 -6.84 14.30 -16.83
CA PHE A 95 -5.42 14.44 -16.51
C PHE A 95 -5.04 13.60 -15.29
N ASP A 96 -5.83 13.67 -14.19
CA ASP A 96 -5.62 12.83 -12.99
C ASP A 96 -5.67 11.34 -13.35
N LYS A 97 -6.67 10.95 -14.12
CA LYS A 97 -6.88 9.56 -14.55
C LYS A 97 -5.70 9.03 -15.37
N ASN A 98 -5.26 9.80 -16.36
CA ASN A 98 -4.15 9.42 -17.23
C ASN A 98 -2.83 9.36 -16.46
N ARG A 99 -2.61 10.32 -15.55
CA ARG A 99 -1.43 10.35 -14.70
C ARG A 99 -1.40 9.16 -13.74
N LEU A 100 -2.52 8.86 -13.07
CA LEU A 100 -2.62 7.71 -12.18
C LEU A 100 -2.38 6.41 -12.95
N ARG A 101 -2.91 6.28 -14.17
CA ARG A 101 -2.68 5.13 -15.04
C ARG A 101 -1.20 4.97 -15.36
N THR A 102 -0.50 6.04 -15.68
CA THR A 102 0.95 6.01 -15.92
C THR A 102 1.71 5.60 -14.68
N ARG A 103 1.37 6.14 -13.51
CA ARG A 103 1.99 5.76 -12.23
C ARG A 103 1.76 4.28 -11.92
N ALA A 104 0.53 3.79 -12.11
CA ALA A 104 0.19 2.38 -11.90
C ALA A 104 0.97 1.46 -12.84
N ALA A 105 1.10 1.81 -14.12
CA ALA A 105 1.87 1.04 -15.07
C ALA A 105 3.38 0.99 -14.72
N CYS A 106 3.96 2.11 -14.30
CA CYS A 106 5.33 2.15 -13.81
C CYS A 106 5.53 1.32 -12.55
N ALA A 107 4.60 1.43 -11.59
CA ALA A 107 4.61 0.66 -10.36
C ALA A 107 4.50 -0.85 -10.62
N ALA A 108 3.58 -1.25 -11.49
CA ALA A 108 3.41 -2.65 -11.90
C ALA A 108 4.69 -3.22 -12.55
N ASN A 109 5.32 -2.45 -13.45
CA ASN A 109 6.59 -2.85 -14.07
C ASN A 109 7.71 -2.98 -13.03
N TRP A 110 7.80 -2.04 -12.08
CA TRP A 110 8.78 -2.12 -11.00
C TRP A 110 8.55 -3.34 -10.11
N ILE A 111 7.32 -3.60 -9.66
CA ILE A 111 7.01 -4.77 -8.83
C ILE A 111 7.41 -6.05 -9.55
N LYS A 112 7.02 -6.19 -10.81
CA LYS A 112 7.26 -7.43 -11.57
C LYS A 112 8.74 -7.70 -11.84
N LYS A 113 9.56 -6.67 -12.07
CA LYS A 113 10.94 -6.84 -12.54
C LYS A 113 12.02 -6.60 -11.50
N TYR A 114 11.78 -5.69 -10.54
CA TYR A 114 12.86 -5.15 -9.70
C TYR A 114 12.58 -5.21 -8.21
N ALA A 115 11.32 -5.21 -7.78
CA ALA A 115 10.99 -5.23 -6.36
C ALA A 115 11.53 -6.49 -5.69
N PRO A 116 12.05 -6.38 -4.44
CA PRO A 116 12.49 -7.54 -3.67
C PRO A 116 11.37 -8.57 -3.49
N GLU A 117 11.71 -9.84 -3.41
CA GLU A 117 10.73 -10.92 -3.26
C GLU A 117 9.90 -10.81 -1.98
N ASP A 118 10.44 -10.23 -0.91
CA ASP A 118 9.68 -10.01 0.33
C ASP A 118 8.68 -8.84 0.23
N PHE A 119 8.79 -7.99 -0.80
CA PHE A 119 7.81 -6.95 -1.12
C PHE A 119 6.61 -7.50 -1.92
N LYS A 120 6.85 -8.52 -2.77
CA LYS A 120 5.83 -9.10 -3.64
C LYS A 120 4.90 -10.00 -2.85
N PHE A 121 3.63 -10.01 -3.17
CA PHE A 121 2.65 -10.97 -2.63
C PHE A 121 1.55 -11.27 -3.64
N THR A 122 0.84 -12.35 -3.41
CA THR A 122 -0.39 -12.72 -4.12
C THR A 122 -1.42 -13.11 -3.07
N VAL A 123 -2.60 -12.51 -3.15
CA VAL A 123 -3.71 -12.88 -2.24
C VAL A 123 -4.15 -14.29 -2.58
N GLN A 124 -4.22 -15.16 -1.56
CA GLN A 124 -4.59 -16.56 -1.73
C GLN A 124 -6.12 -16.68 -1.90
N GLU A 125 -6.55 -17.52 -2.82
CA GLU A 125 -7.96 -17.91 -2.95
C GLU A 125 -8.33 -19.03 -1.98
N THR A 126 -7.35 -19.85 -1.62
CA THR A 126 -7.49 -20.97 -0.67
C THR A 126 -6.28 -21.03 0.25
N CYS A 127 -6.50 -21.45 1.50
CA CYS A 127 -5.41 -21.58 2.46
C CYS A 127 -4.40 -22.65 2.02
N GLN A 128 -3.12 -22.28 1.95
CA GLN A 128 -2.03 -23.16 1.53
C GLN A 128 -1.20 -23.70 2.71
N VAL A 129 -1.54 -23.30 3.93
CA VAL A 129 -0.77 -23.65 5.13
C VAL A 129 -1.60 -24.44 6.12
N THR A 130 -0.92 -25.26 6.94
CA THR A 130 -1.58 -25.94 8.06
C THR A 130 -1.77 -24.96 9.21
N VAL A 131 -3.02 -24.76 9.62
CA VAL A 131 -3.40 -23.85 10.70
C VAL A 131 -3.60 -24.67 11.99
N PRO A 132 -2.93 -24.30 13.11
CA PRO A 132 -3.17 -24.93 14.41
C PRO A 132 -4.61 -24.68 14.90
N GLU A 133 -5.18 -25.60 15.71
CA GLU A 133 -6.57 -25.51 16.17
C GLU A 133 -6.87 -24.21 16.95
N GLU A 134 -5.94 -23.73 17.77
CA GLU A 134 -6.07 -22.45 18.47
C GLU A 134 -6.06 -21.28 17.48
N GLY A 135 -5.24 -21.39 16.41
CA GLY A 135 -5.18 -20.42 15.33
C GLY A 135 -6.48 -20.36 14.52
N LYS A 136 -7.11 -21.52 14.25
CA LYS A 136 -8.42 -21.58 13.57
C LYS A 136 -9.47 -20.83 14.36
N LYS A 137 -9.57 -21.08 15.68
CA LYS A 137 -10.57 -20.44 16.54
C LYS A 137 -10.50 -18.91 16.46
N ILE A 138 -9.30 -18.34 16.56
CA ILE A 138 -9.13 -16.88 16.52
C ILE A 138 -9.41 -16.32 15.12
N LEU A 139 -9.02 -17.03 14.03
CA LEU A 139 -9.31 -16.61 12.66
C LEU A 139 -10.81 -16.69 12.35
N HIS A 140 -11.51 -17.72 12.80
CA HIS A 140 -12.97 -17.85 12.65
C HIS A 140 -13.71 -16.75 13.42
N GLU A 141 -13.28 -16.41 14.64
CA GLU A 141 -13.88 -15.31 15.38
C GLU A 141 -13.64 -13.96 14.70
N LEU A 142 -12.42 -13.73 14.19
CA LEU A 142 -12.14 -12.53 13.40
C LEU A 142 -13.00 -12.49 12.13
N ALA A 143 -13.17 -13.61 11.43
CA ALA A 143 -14.05 -13.69 10.26
C ALA A 143 -15.50 -13.29 10.59
N ALA A 144 -16.06 -13.81 11.68
CA ALA A 144 -17.40 -13.43 12.14
C ALA A 144 -17.49 -11.92 12.43
N LYS A 145 -16.50 -11.36 13.14
CA LYS A 145 -16.48 -9.93 13.47
C LYS A 145 -16.35 -9.05 12.23
N LEU A 146 -15.63 -9.47 11.20
CA LEU A 146 -15.52 -8.71 9.94
C LEU A 146 -16.89 -8.55 9.25
N GLU A 147 -17.81 -9.49 9.43
CA GLU A 147 -19.15 -9.45 8.84
C GLU A 147 -20.16 -8.63 9.66
N GLU A 148 -19.91 -8.44 10.98
CA GLU A 148 -20.87 -7.78 11.88
C GLU A 148 -21.10 -6.31 11.56
N ARG A 149 -20.06 -5.57 11.11
CA ARG A 149 -20.12 -4.13 10.87
C ARG A 149 -19.06 -3.63 9.90
N GLU A 150 -19.14 -2.35 9.55
CA GLU A 150 -18.02 -1.64 8.91
C GLU A 150 -16.95 -1.31 9.95
N TRP A 151 -15.69 -1.43 9.54
CA TRP A 151 -14.52 -1.24 10.36
C TRP A 151 -13.65 -0.11 9.82
N THR A 152 -13.13 0.72 10.69
CA THR A 152 -11.97 1.56 10.39
C THR A 152 -10.68 0.76 10.60
N ASP A 153 -9.59 1.15 9.95
CA ASP A 153 -8.27 0.54 10.13
C ASP A 153 -7.84 0.50 11.61
N LYS A 154 -8.11 1.57 12.36
CA LYS A 154 -7.76 1.65 13.78
C LYS A 154 -8.57 0.68 14.63
N GLU A 155 -9.90 0.68 14.46
CA GLU A 155 -10.78 -0.21 15.21
C GLU A 155 -10.48 -1.69 14.94
N LEU A 156 -10.30 -2.06 13.67
CA LEU A 156 -9.96 -3.43 13.32
C LEU A 156 -8.60 -3.85 13.89
N HIS A 157 -7.63 -2.94 13.87
CA HIS A 157 -6.33 -3.18 14.49
C HIS A 157 -6.43 -3.43 16.00
N GLU A 158 -7.20 -2.60 16.71
CA GLU A 158 -7.45 -2.76 18.15
C GLU A 158 -8.19 -4.07 18.44
N GLU A 159 -9.22 -4.40 17.66
CA GLU A 159 -9.99 -5.63 17.82
C GLU A 159 -9.13 -6.88 17.68
N MET A 160 -8.19 -6.91 16.74
CA MET A 160 -7.26 -8.04 16.60
C MET A 160 -6.43 -8.28 17.86
N TYR A 161 -6.02 -7.23 18.58
CA TYR A 161 -5.32 -7.38 19.86
C TYR A 161 -6.25 -7.87 20.98
N VAL A 162 -7.51 -7.43 20.97
CA VAL A 162 -8.54 -7.93 21.90
C VAL A 162 -8.75 -9.43 21.72
N LEU A 163 -8.88 -9.86 20.46
CA LEU A 163 -9.00 -11.29 20.13
C LEU A 163 -7.78 -12.09 20.59
N CYS A 164 -6.58 -11.59 20.34
CA CYS A 164 -5.35 -12.24 20.82
C CYS A 164 -5.34 -12.41 22.34
N THR A 165 -5.81 -11.40 23.08
CA THR A 165 -5.90 -11.44 24.56
C THR A 165 -6.94 -12.43 25.02
N ASN A 166 -8.13 -12.43 24.41
CA ASN A 166 -9.23 -13.31 24.80
C ASN A 166 -8.90 -14.80 24.56
N HIS A 167 -8.14 -15.09 23.51
CA HIS A 167 -7.70 -16.45 23.18
C HIS A 167 -6.35 -16.84 23.83
N GLU A 168 -5.76 -15.96 24.65
CA GLU A 168 -4.40 -16.14 25.19
C GLU A 168 -3.38 -16.51 24.09
N TYR A 169 -3.59 -15.97 22.87
CA TYR A 169 -2.79 -16.26 21.69
C TYR A 169 -1.78 -15.14 21.46
N PRO A 170 -0.46 -15.43 21.33
CA PRO A 170 0.54 -14.41 21.13
C PRO A 170 0.27 -13.58 19.88
N SER A 171 0.17 -12.25 19.99
CA SER A 171 -0.16 -11.38 18.87
C SER A 171 0.81 -11.51 17.70
N LYS A 172 2.11 -11.71 17.98
CA LYS A 172 3.12 -11.95 16.94
C LYS A 172 2.80 -13.20 16.10
N ASP A 173 2.38 -14.27 16.76
CA ASP A 173 2.05 -15.53 16.08
C ASP A 173 0.72 -15.42 15.32
N PHE A 174 -0.24 -14.68 15.87
CA PHE A 174 -1.49 -14.36 15.18
C PHE A 174 -1.23 -13.57 13.88
N PHE A 175 -0.45 -12.47 13.94
CA PHE A 175 -0.16 -11.70 12.73
C PHE A 175 0.58 -12.53 11.68
N LYS A 176 1.56 -13.34 12.11
CA LYS A 176 2.25 -14.26 11.22
C LYS A 176 1.28 -15.26 10.59
N LEU A 177 0.40 -15.86 11.38
CA LEU A 177 -0.60 -16.81 10.91
C LEU A 177 -1.55 -16.17 9.88
N ALA A 178 -2.09 -14.98 10.19
CA ALA A 178 -2.97 -14.27 9.27
C ALA A 178 -2.29 -13.96 7.92
N TYR A 179 -1.03 -13.49 7.92
CA TYR A 179 -0.28 -13.30 6.67
C TYR A 179 -0.02 -14.61 5.92
N ASN A 180 0.27 -15.70 6.63
CA ASN A 180 0.48 -17.00 6.00
C ASN A 180 -0.80 -17.49 5.30
N VAL A 181 -1.97 -17.30 5.92
CA VAL A 181 -3.26 -17.65 5.31
C VAL A 181 -3.57 -16.73 4.13
N LEU A 182 -3.37 -15.42 4.28
CA LEU A 182 -3.75 -14.43 3.25
C LEU A 182 -2.83 -14.43 2.03
N VAL A 183 -1.51 -14.58 2.23
CA VAL A 183 -0.50 -14.34 1.17
C VAL A 183 0.66 -15.34 1.20
N ASN A 184 0.58 -16.38 2.01
CA ASN A 184 1.64 -17.39 2.19
C ASN A 184 3.01 -16.78 2.54
N LYS A 185 3.02 -15.77 3.44
CA LYS A 185 4.23 -15.07 3.92
C LYS A 185 4.16 -14.80 5.42
N ASP A 186 5.31 -14.63 6.06
CA ASP A 186 5.39 -14.34 7.50
C ASP A 186 5.06 -12.88 7.86
N LYS A 187 5.04 -11.98 6.88
CA LYS A 187 4.82 -10.54 7.05
C LYS A 187 4.23 -9.91 5.77
N GLY A 188 3.62 -8.74 5.92
CA GLY A 188 3.02 -7.99 4.81
C GLY A 188 2.76 -6.53 5.18
N PRO A 189 1.91 -5.83 4.42
CA PRO A 189 1.40 -4.51 4.76
C PRO A 189 0.69 -4.53 6.11
N ARG A 190 0.38 -3.35 6.70
CA ARG A 190 -0.38 -3.30 7.97
C ARG A 190 -1.68 -4.11 7.86
N LEU A 191 -1.84 -5.14 8.69
CA LEU A 191 -2.85 -6.18 8.51
C LEU A 191 -4.28 -5.64 8.46
N ALA A 192 -4.64 -4.68 9.32
CA ALA A 192 -5.98 -4.10 9.35
C ALA A 192 -6.32 -3.42 8.01
N SER A 193 -5.48 -2.49 7.55
CA SER A 193 -5.65 -1.85 6.23
C SER A 193 -5.67 -2.89 5.13
N PHE A 194 -4.81 -3.90 5.20
CA PHE A 194 -4.70 -4.93 4.18
C PHE A 194 -5.97 -5.78 4.06
N ILE A 195 -6.56 -6.17 5.20
CA ILE A 195 -7.86 -6.88 5.23
C ILE A 195 -8.97 -6.03 4.59
N LEU A 196 -9.02 -4.74 4.94
CA LEU A 196 -10.04 -3.84 4.40
C LEU A 196 -9.89 -3.64 2.89
N GLU A 197 -8.66 -3.58 2.38
CA GLU A 197 -8.39 -3.42 0.94
C GLU A 197 -8.64 -4.70 0.12
N ILE A 198 -8.36 -5.89 0.67
CA ILE A 198 -8.74 -7.17 0.04
C ILE A 198 -10.27 -7.29 0.00
N GLY A 199 -10.95 -6.68 0.96
CA GLY A 199 -12.38 -6.77 1.19
C GLY A 199 -12.74 -7.79 2.28
N LYS A 200 -13.42 -7.29 3.31
CA LYS A 200 -13.78 -8.06 4.52
C LYS A 200 -14.44 -9.40 4.22
N GLY A 201 -15.35 -9.46 3.22
CA GLY A 201 -16.04 -10.70 2.85
C GLY A 201 -15.08 -11.75 2.26
N ASN A 202 -14.13 -11.38 1.41
CA ASN A 202 -13.14 -12.29 0.85
C ASN A 202 -12.23 -12.85 1.95
N VAL A 203 -11.79 -11.99 2.86
CA VAL A 203 -10.95 -12.39 3.99
C VAL A 203 -11.73 -13.28 4.97
N ALA A 204 -12.99 -12.93 5.29
CA ALA A 204 -13.83 -13.75 6.16
C ALA A 204 -14.05 -15.14 5.57
N ALA A 205 -14.36 -15.26 4.29
CA ALA A 205 -14.50 -16.54 3.61
C ALA A 205 -13.20 -17.39 3.68
N LEU A 206 -12.04 -16.76 3.44
CA LEU A 206 -10.75 -17.46 3.51
C LEU A 206 -10.43 -17.91 4.95
N PHE A 207 -10.65 -17.05 5.95
CA PHE A 207 -10.41 -17.40 7.36
C PHE A 207 -11.38 -18.45 7.88
N THR A 208 -12.61 -18.53 7.38
CA THR A 208 -13.58 -19.57 7.74
C THR A 208 -13.25 -20.92 7.08
N SER A 209 -12.50 -20.92 5.99
CA SER A 209 -12.16 -22.14 5.23
C SER A 209 -10.99 -22.93 5.83
N VAL A 210 -10.32 -22.45 6.88
CA VAL A 210 -9.13 -23.06 7.47
C VAL A 210 -9.43 -24.10 8.56
#